data_ab51313e76441e434bd792ef9639f29e
#
_entry.id   ab51313e76441e434bd792ef9639f29e
#
_cell.length_a   1.000
_cell.length_b   1.000
_cell.length_c   1.000
_cell.angle_alpha   90.00
_cell.angle_beta   90.00
_cell.angle_gamma   90.00
#
_symmetry.space_group_name_H-M   'P 1'
#
loop_
_entity.id
_entity.type
_entity.pdbx_description
1 polymer ?
#
loop_
_entity_poly.entity_id
_entity_poly.type
_entity_poly.pdbx_seq_one_letter_code
_entity_poly.pdbx_strand_id
1 'polypeptide(L)'
;MCTWFYADSHSLSYFISKAQQLPLADEMMRKLSKNMAMSGNIRPSDTAAVLAPNKQGNMAVFPMVWGFTHEATPKPIINCRIETADQKALWKDSWFRRRCIIPAS
;
A
#
# COMPACT_ATOMS: atom_id res chain seq x y z
N MET A 1 12.91 3.92 12.58
CA MET A 1 11.46 3.92 12.31
C MET A 1 11.18 4.66 11.01
N CYS A 2 10.32 4.10 10.18
CA CYS A 2 9.94 4.72 8.92
C CYS A 2 8.80 5.71 9.16
N THR A 3 9.02 6.99 8.86
CA THR A 3 8.01 8.06 9.02
C THR A 3 7.57 8.65 7.69
N TRP A 4 8.23 8.31 6.60
CA TRP A 4 7.86 8.66 5.23
C TRP A 4 8.71 7.82 4.26
N PHE A 5 8.26 7.72 3.02
CA PHE A 5 9.05 7.15 1.94
C PHE A 5 8.91 7.99 0.67
N TYR A 6 9.87 7.87 -0.21
CA TYR A 6 9.88 8.57 -1.49
C TYR A 6 9.48 7.61 -2.62
N ALA A 7 8.57 8.05 -3.47
CA ALA A 7 8.18 7.33 -4.67
C ALA A 7 8.45 8.22 -5.88
N ASP A 8 9.27 7.76 -6.82
CA ASP A 8 9.39 8.45 -8.09
C ASP A 8 8.42 7.86 -9.13
N SER A 9 8.00 8.72 -10.04
CA SER A 9 7.04 8.33 -11.08
C SER A 9 7.59 7.28 -12.05
N HIS A 10 8.91 7.18 -12.18
CA HIS A 10 9.56 6.23 -13.10
C HIS A 10 9.54 4.81 -12.55
N SER A 11 9.95 4.61 -11.32
CA SER A 11 9.87 3.31 -10.64
C SER A 11 8.43 2.82 -10.54
N LEU A 12 7.51 3.72 -10.23
CA LEU A 12 6.10 3.40 -10.13
C LEU A 12 5.51 3.00 -11.49
N SER A 13 5.90 3.67 -12.58
CA SER A 13 5.40 3.37 -13.93
C SER A 13 5.75 1.95 -14.41
N TYR A 14 6.89 1.43 -14.00
CA TYR A 14 7.26 0.04 -14.29
C TYR A 14 6.27 -0.95 -13.66
N PHE A 15 5.96 -0.78 -12.37
CA PHE A 15 5.01 -1.64 -11.67
C PHE A 15 3.59 -1.47 -12.20
N ILE A 16 3.20 -0.23 -12.52
CA ILE A 16 1.92 0.08 -13.13
C ILE A 16 1.79 -0.60 -14.49
N SER A 17 2.83 -0.57 -15.35
CA SER A 17 2.80 -1.23 -16.65
C SER A 17 2.63 -2.74 -16.53
N LYS A 18 3.21 -3.36 -15.52
CA LYS A 18 2.99 -4.77 -15.21
C LYS A 18 1.57 -5.06 -14.74
N ALA A 19 1.00 -4.19 -13.92
CA ALA A 19 -0.38 -4.32 -13.47
C ALA A 19 -1.41 -4.03 -14.57
N GLN A 20 -1.08 -3.17 -15.54
CA GLN A 20 -1.95 -2.84 -16.68
C GLN A 20 -2.18 -4.00 -17.65
N GLN A 21 -1.42 -5.09 -17.54
CA GLN A 21 -1.70 -6.32 -18.29
C GLN A 21 -2.91 -7.09 -17.74
N LEU A 22 -3.51 -6.60 -16.65
CA LEU A 22 -4.70 -7.17 -16.05
C LEU A 22 -5.96 -6.40 -16.48
N PRO A 23 -7.08 -7.09 -16.83
CA PRO A 23 -8.26 -6.45 -17.43
C PRO A 23 -8.92 -5.32 -16.63
N LEU A 24 -8.69 -5.25 -15.31
CA LEU A 24 -9.27 -4.23 -14.42
C LEU A 24 -8.34 -3.06 -14.12
N ALA A 25 -7.09 -3.10 -14.59
CA ALA A 25 -6.08 -2.12 -14.20
C ALA A 25 -6.38 -0.71 -14.74
N ASP A 26 -6.89 -0.58 -15.97
CA ASP A 26 -7.14 0.73 -16.58
C ASP A 26 -8.21 1.55 -15.85
N GLU A 27 -9.28 0.91 -15.42
CA GLU A 27 -10.34 1.58 -14.67
C GLU A 27 -9.87 1.98 -13.28
N MET A 28 -9.16 1.10 -12.59
CA MET A 28 -8.56 1.40 -11.29
C MET A 28 -7.55 2.54 -11.40
N MET A 29 -6.69 2.53 -12.41
CA MET A 29 -5.69 3.57 -12.63
C MET A 29 -6.33 4.94 -12.86
N ARG A 30 -7.43 5.02 -13.58
CA ARG A 30 -8.17 6.29 -13.77
C ARG A 30 -8.79 6.81 -12.49
N LYS A 31 -9.30 5.93 -11.64
CA LYS A 31 -9.82 6.30 -10.30
C LYS A 31 -8.68 6.71 -9.36
N LEU A 32 -7.55 6.08 -9.45
CA LEU A 32 -6.39 6.29 -8.58
C LEU A 32 -5.63 7.57 -8.89
N SER A 33 -5.53 7.96 -10.17
CA SER A 33 -4.81 9.17 -10.58
C SER A 33 -5.43 10.47 -10.04
N LYS A 34 -6.68 10.43 -9.60
CA LYS A 34 -7.38 11.60 -9.04
C LYS A 34 -7.13 11.82 -7.55
N ASN A 35 -6.78 10.78 -6.78
CA ASN A 35 -6.76 10.82 -5.30
C ASN A 35 -5.50 10.25 -4.66
N MET A 36 -4.48 9.90 -5.45
CA MET A 36 -3.26 9.30 -4.91
C MET A 36 -2.03 10.18 -5.05
N ALA A 37 -1.19 10.12 -4.02
CA ALA A 37 0.18 10.56 -4.15
C ALA A 37 0.95 9.55 -5.01
N MET A 38 1.13 9.86 -6.29
CA MET A 38 1.83 9.00 -7.27
C MET A 38 3.34 9.20 -7.25
N SER A 39 3.81 10.29 -6.70
CA SER A 39 5.24 10.62 -6.64
C SER A 39 5.53 11.59 -5.49
N GLY A 40 6.79 11.65 -5.08
CA GLY A 40 7.23 12.53 -4.02
C GLY A 40 7.25 11.84 -2.66
N ASN A 41 7.21 12.64 -1.62
CA ASN A 41 7.20 12.14 -0.24
C ASN A 41 5.83 11.64 0.15
N ILE A 42 5.74 10.36 0.48
CA ILE A 42 4.54 9.72 0.99
C ILE A 42 4.63 9.64 2.51
N ARG A 43 3.59 10.11 3.19
CA ARG A 43 3.53 10.20 4.66
C ARG A 43 2.39 9.36 5.22
N PRO A 44 2.40 9.07 6.52
CA PRO A 44 1.24 8.43 7.16
C PRO A 44 -0.05 9.22 6.88
N SER A 45 -1.13 8.52 6.67
CA SER A 45 -2.45 9.00 6.27
C SER A 45 -2.58 9.39 4.80
N ASP A 46 -1.50 9.45 4.03
CA ASP A 46 -1.60 9.59 2.58
C ASP A 46 -2.13 8.31 1.94
N THR A 47 -2.80 8.48 0.81
CA THR A 47 -3.21 7.36 -0.03
C THR A 47 -2.11 7.08 -1.06
N ALA A 48 -1.56 5.89 -1.02
CA ALA A 48 -0.46 5.47 -1.89
C ALA A 48 -0.87 4.28 -2.77
N ALA A 49 -0.16 4.12 -3.90
CA ALA A 49 -0.30 2.94 -4.75
C ALA A 49 0.37 1.74 -4.11
N VAL A 50 -0.35 0.64 -3.98
CA VAL A 50 0.11 -0.60 -3.37
C VAL A 50 -0.18 -1.76 -4.32
N LEU A 51 0.78 -2.67 -4.47
CA LEU A 51 0.61 -3.89 -5.25
C LEU A 51 0.19 -5.03 -4.32
N ALA A 52 -0.93 -5.64 -4.61
CA ALA A 52 -1.44 -6.76 -3.84
C ALA A 52 -2.24 -7.70 -4.75
N PRO A 53 -2.41 -8.98 -4.38
CA PRO A 53 -3.25 -9.87 -5.15
C PRO A 53 -4.73 -9.49 -5.00
N ASN A 54 -5.45 -9.57 -6.12
CA ASN A 54 -6.91 -9.43 -6.15
C ASN A 54 -7.60 -10.74 -5.72
N LYS A 55 -8.94 -10.78 -5.79
CA LYS A 55 -9.72 -11.96 -5.42
C LYS A 55 -9.40 -13.20 -6.26
N GLN A 56 -8.93 -13.02 -7.49
CA GLN A 56 -8.52 -14.11 -8.38
C GLN A 56 -7.07 -14.54 -8.17
N GLY A 57 -6.33 -13.91 -7.24
CA GLY A 57 -4.93 -14.19 -6.98
C GLY A 57 -3.95 -13.48 -7.92
N ASN A 58 -4.41 -12.60 -8.79
CA ASN A 58 -3.57 -11.82 -9.70
C ASN A 58 -3.13 -10.50 -9.04
N MET A 59 -1.88 -10.11 -9.28
CA MET A 59 -1.39 -8.83 -8.78
C MET A 59 -2.13 -7.67 -9.43
N ALA A 60 -2.54 -6.72 -8.61
CA ALA A 60 -3.21 -5.49 -9.03
C ALA A 60 -2.73 -4.30 -8.20
N VAL A 61 -2.95 -3.10 -8.70
CA VAL A 61 -2.65 -1.87 -7.97
C VAL A 61 -3.89 -1.42 -7.20
N PHE A 62 -3.72 -1.18 -5.91
CA PHE A 62 -4.79 -0.70 -5.04
C PHE A 62 -4.41 0.63 -4.41
N PRO A 63 -5.38 1.56 -4.23
CA PRO A 63 -5.17 2.71 -3.37
C PRO A 63 -5.31 2.27 -1.92
N MET A 64 -4.28 2.53 -1.12
CA MET A 64 -4.32 2.21 0.30
C MET A 64 -3.86 3.40 1.12
N VAL A 65 -4.58 3.70 2.18
CA VAL A 65 -4.18 4.72 3.14
C VAL A 65 -3.13 4.12 4.08
N TRP A 66 -2.02 4.83 4.22
CA TRP A 66 -0.95 4.37 5.10
C TRP A 66 -1.29 4.56 6.56
N GLY A 67 -1.26 3.47 7.29
CA GLY A 67 -1.47 3.44 8.74
C GLY A 67 -2.66 2.59 9.15
N PHE A 68 -2.53 1.94 10.28
CA PHE A 68 -3.62 1.18 10.91
C PHE A 68 -4.36 2.06 11.89
N THR A 69 -5.68 2.03 11.85
CA THR A 69 -6.51 2.71 12.84
C THR A 69 -6.77 1.79 14.03
N HIS A 70 -6.75 2.35 15.23
CA HIS A 70 -7.09 1.65 16.46
C HIS A 70 -7.88 2.55 17.37
N GLU A 71 -8.92 2.02 18.02
CA GLU A 71 -9.83 2.79 18.87
C GLU A 71 -9.14 3.50 20.04
N ALA A 72 -8.06 2.93 20.55
CA ALA A 72 -7.33 3.47 21.71
C ALA A 72 -6.40 4.64 21.35
N THR A 73 -6.16 4.91 20.07
CA THR A 73 -5.21 5.97 19.66
C THR A 73 -5.80 6.86 18.57
N PRO A 74 -5.70 8.21 18.69
CA PRO A 74 -6.18 9.12 17.65
C PRO A 74 -5.27 9.16 16.43
N LYS A 75 -4.01 8.73 16.55
CA LYS A 75 -3.04 8.72 15.46
C LYS A 75 -2.93 7.34 14.82
N PRO A 76 -2.70 7.26 13.50
CA PRO A 76 -2.48 5.98 12.84
C PRO A 76 -1.22 5.29 13.39
N ILE A 77 -1.29 3.96 13.52
CA ILE A 77 -0.15 3.14 13.90
C ILE A 77 0.59 2.76 12.62
N ILE A 78 1.84 3.17 12.49
CA ILE A 78 2.61 3.09 11.25
C ILE A 78 3.79 2.13 11.31
N ASN A 79 4.16 1.65 12.50
CA ASN A 79 5.29 0.75 12.70
C ASN A 79 4.90 -0.46 13.52
N CYS A 80 5.47 -1.59 13.16
CA CYS A 80 5.28 -2.87 13.82
C CYS A 80 6.65 -3.50 14.10
N ARG A 81 6.86 -4.02 15.29
CA ARG A 81 8.06 -4.80 15.61
C ARG A 81 7.95 -6.19 15.01
N ILE A 82 8.99 -6.61 14.28
CA ILE A 82 9.00 -7.92 13.64
C ILE A 82 8.89 -9.06 14.65
N GLU A 83 9.43 -8.86 15.84
CA GLU A 83 9.43 -9.88 16.90
C GLU A 83 8.03 -10.25 17.39
N THR A 84 7.05 -9.37 17.19
CA THR A 84 5.67 -9.55 17.66
C THR A 84 4.62 -9.41 16.57
N ALA A 85 5.03 -9.18 15.33
CA ALA A 85 4.11 -8.96 14.20
C ALA A 85 3.19 -10.15 13.94
N ASP A 86 3.69 -11.36 14.14
CA ASP A 86 2.95 -12.61 13.96
C ASP A 86 2.08 -13.00 15.18
N GLN A 87 2.15 -12.24 16.26
CA GLN A 87 1.50 -12.58 17.54
C GLN A 87 0.43 -11.57 17.96
N LYS A 88 0.69 -10.27 17.76
CA LYS A 88 -0.25 -9.24 18.20
C LYS A 88 -1.50 -9.20 17.33
N ALA A 89 -2.66 -9.05 17.95
CA ALA A 89 -3.96 -9.07 17.30
C ALA A 89 -4.08 -8.04 16.16
N LEU A 90 -3.48 -6.86 16.31
CA LEU A 90 -3.51 -5.80 15.30
C LEU A 90 -2.84 -6.21 13.99
N TRP A 91 -1.75 -6.98 14.06
CA TRP A 91 -0.91 -7.31 12.91
C TRP A 91 -1.06 -8.74 12.40
N LYS A 92 -1.44 -9.67 13.27
CA LYS A 92 -1.39 -11.11 13.00
C LYS A 92 -2.09 -11.52 11.71
N ASP A 93 -3.30 -11.06 11.49
CA ASP A 93 -4.06 -11.41 10.30
C ASP A 93 -3.43 -10.85 9.03
N SER A 94 -2.97 -9.59 9.07
CA SER A 94 -2.27 -8.97 7.95
C SER A 94 -0.92 -9.64 7.67
N TRP A 95 -0.21 -10.05 8.70
CA TRP A 95 1.05 -10.77 8.57
C TRP A 95 0.90 -12.08 7.80
N PHE A 96 -0.13 -12.84 8.07
CA PHE A 96 -0.33 -14.14 7.43
C PHE A 96 -1.11 -14.09 6.12
N ARG A 97 -2.03 -13.14 5.94
CA ARG A 97 -3.02 -13.18 4.86
C ARG A 97 -3.06 -11.95 3.96
N ARG A 98 -2.56 -10.79 4.42
CA ARG A 98 -2.74 -9.52 3.71
C ARG A 98 -1.43 -8.79 3.54
N ARG A 99 -0.52 -9.42 2.80
CA ARG A 99 0.75 -8.79 2.44
C ARG A 99 0.63 -8.02 1.13
N CYS A 100 1.46 -7.01 1.00
CA CYS A 100 1.49 -6.17 -0.18
C CYS A 100 2.92 -5.73 -0.50
N ILE A 101 3.10 -5.16 -1.67
CA ILE A 101 4.35 -4.54 -2.10
C ILE A 101 4.10 -3.04 -2.21
N ILE A 102 4.93 -2.25 -1.54
CA ILE A 102 4.91 -0.80 -1.63
C ILE A 102 6.10 -0.38 -2.50
N PRO A 103 5.85 0.10 -3.75
CA PRO A 103 6.94 0.60 -4.59
C PRO A 103 7.52 1.87 -3.98
N ALA A 104 8.81 1.87 -3.73
CA ALA A 104 9.51 3.02 -3.17
C ALA A 104 10.87 3.19 -3.86
N SER A 105 11.36 4.40 -3.89
CA SER A 105 12.66 4.74 -4.47
C SER A 105 13.73 4.92 -3.39
#